data_a675343b96b3ad3754e07d46abb5d7f2
#
_entry.id   a675343b96b3ad3754e07d46abb5d7f2
#
_cell.length_a   1.000
_cell.length_b   1.000
_cell.length_c   1.000
_cell.angle_alpha   90.00
_cell.angle_beta   90.00
_cell.angle_gamma   90.00
#
_symmetry.space_group_name_H-M   'P 1'
#
loop_
_entity.id
_entity.type
_entity.pdbx_description
1 polymer ?
#
loop_
_entity_poly.entity_id
_entity_poly.type
_entity_poly.pdbx_seq_one_letter_code
_entity_poly.pdbx_strand_id
1 'polypeptide(L)'
;MKKLYIIVLKVFLIVVFSILKANSEEKIKIGLIVPLSGEYSYIGKSIVKSTRMALSKINDDRITIIPKDTKANPIDALRVSKKLYTNGVKIIIGPVFNESNKYLDELSEVTFLSFTNKIRNNPKNVISSGVNAISQINTIKRYIIENNLKNTIFLIPETEYKKEIENAIERTNLKLKEKFIYSKDPTLLTKQIEDLTRYQQRKQNLEDEIK
;
A
#
# COMPACT_ATOMS: atom_id res chain seq x y z
N MET A 1 27.05 53.74 -35.54
CA MET A 1 27.06 52.28 -35.90
C MET A 1 27.43 51.38 -34.75
N LYS A 2 28.58 51.56 -34.04
CA LYS A 2 29.00 50.67 -32.92
C LYS A 2 27.99 50.53 -31.76
N LYS A 3 27.31 51.63 -31.36
CA LYS A 3 26.30 51.59 -30.26
C LYS A 3 25.04 50.73 -30.65
N LEU A 4 24.62 50.83 -31.92
CA LEU A 4 23.49 50.03 -32.38
C LEU A 4 23.79 48.55 -32.43
N TYR A 5 25.02 48.16 -32.84
CA TYR A 5 25.46 46.79 -32.87
C TYR A 5 25.52 46.16 -31.45
N ILE A 6 25.98 46.94 -30.47
CA ILE A 6 26.01 46.49 -29.05
C ILE A 6 24.62 46.25 -28.51
N ILE A 7 23.62 47.10 -28.86
CA ILE A 7 22.23 46.95 -28.44
C ILE A 7 21.62 45.67 -29.05
N VAL A 8 21.80 45.48 -30.36
CA VAL A 8 21.30 44.27 -31.06
C VAL A 8 21.94 43.00 -30.50
N LEU A 9 23.22 43.01 -30.21
CA LEU A 9 23.90 41.87 -29.61
C LEU A 9 23.37 41.54 -28.18
N LYS A 10 23.09 42.58 -27.38
CA LYS A 10 22.47 42.37 -26.03
C LYS A 10 21.07 41.80 -26.13
N VAL A 11 20.23 42.30 -27.02
CA VAL A 11 18.87 41.80 -27.26
C VAL A 11 18.92 40.34 -27.73
N PHE A 12 19.81 40.02 -28.67
CA PHE A 12 20.00 38.65 -29.13
C PHE A 12 20.42 37.70 -28.01
N LEU A 13 21.36 38.12 -27.15
CA LEU A 13 21.80 37.34 -25.98
C LEU A 13 20.69 37.10 -24.98
N ILE A 14 19.83 38.10 -24.73
CA ILE A 14 18.64 37.98 -23.84
C ILE A 14 17.64 36.99 -24.42
N VAL A 15 17.39 37.06 -25.73
CA VAL A 15 16.47 36.11 -26.39
C VAL A 15 16.99 34.69 -26.38
N VAL A 16 18.27 34.48 -26.65
CA VAL A 16 18.91 33.15 -26.57
C VAL A 16 18.87 32.61 -25.15
N PHE A 17 19.14 33.44 -24.14
CA PHE A 17 19.06 33.03 -22.73
C PHE A 17 17.62 32.70 -22.27
N SER A 18 16.62 33.39 -22.84
CA SER A 18 15.20 33.11 -22.56
C SER A 18 14.76 31.77 -23.16
N ILE A 19 15.22 31.45 -24.37
CA ILE A 19 14.91 30.17 -25.05
C ILE A 19 15.57 28.99 -24.32
N LEU A 20 16.80 29.16 -23.81
CA LEU A 20 17.50 28.13 -23.05
C LEU A 20 16.81 27.79 -21.71
N LYS A 21 16.11 28.73 -21.08
CA LYS A 21 15.33 28.50 -19.86
C LYS A 21 13.97 27.82 -20.10
N ALA A 22 13.41 27.94 -21.31
CA ALA A 22 12.07 27.46 -21.61
C ALA A 22 11.94 25.93 -21.76
N ASN A 23 13.03 25.19 -21.85
CA ASN A 23 13.05 23.74 -22.09
C ASN A 23 13.49 22.91 -20.87
N SER A 24 13.46 23.44 -19.66
CA SER A 24 13.67 22.64 -18.47
C SER A 24 12.36 21.94 -18.09
N GLU A 25 12.11 20.78 -18.65
CA GLU A 25 11.02 19.91 -18.15
C GLU A 25 11.20 19.66 -16.66
N GLU A 26 10.22 20.03 -15.87
CA GLU A 26 10.23 19.87 -14.43
C GLU A 26 10.27 18.38 -14.09
N LYS A 27 11.39 17.91 -13.53
CA LYS A 27 11.55 16.51 -13.12
C LYS A 27 10.74 16.23 -11.86
N ILE A 28 9.84 15.26 -11.94
CA ILE A 28 9.05 14.78 -10.82
C ILE A 28 9.89 13.79 -10.01
N LYS A 29 10.33 14.21 -8.83
CA LYS A 29 11.10 13.37 -7.91
C LYS A 29 10.17 12.69 -6.93
N ILE A 30 10.18 11.36 -6.91
CA ILE A 30 9.42 10.53 -5.97
C ILE A 30 10.40 9.75 -5.11
N GLY A 31 10.28 9.84 -3.80
CA GLY A 31 11.04 9.01 -2.87
C GLY A 31 10.47 7.59 -2.82
N LEU A 32 11.32 6.60 -2.63
CA LEU A 32 10.92 5.23 -2.34
C LEU A 32 11.65 4.76 -1.08
N ILE A 33 10.95 4.66 0.05
CA ILE A 33 11.55 4.27 1.32
C ILE A 33 11.11 2.85 1.70
N VAL A 34 12.06 1.93 1.66
CA VAL A 34 11.84 0.49 1.87
C VAL A 34 13.03 -0.14 2.59
N PRO A 35 12.90 -1.29 3.27
CA PRO A 35 14.04 -1.98 3.87
C PRO A 35 14.91 -2.60 2.76
N LEU A 36 16.10 -2.06 2.53
CA LEU A 36 17.05 -2.59 1.54
C LEU A 36 18.16 -3.42 2.18
N SER A 37 18.31 -3.35 3.50
CA SER A 37 19.23 -4.15 4.31
C SER A 37 18.51 -4.82 5.49
N GLY A 38 19.17 -5.77 6.15
CA GLY A 38 18.62 -6.56 7.25
C GLY A 38 17.65 -7.66 6.80
N GLU A 39 16.94 -8.22 7.77
CA GLU A 39 16.05 -9.38 7.62
C GLU A 39 15.00 -9.20 6.51
N TYR A 40 14.42 -8.01 6.40
CA TYR A 40 13.32 -7.70 5.45
C TYR A 40 13.83 -7.17 4.10
N SER A 41 15.13 -7.26 3.82
CA SER A 41 15.72 -6.70 2.59
C SER A 41 15.15 -7.30 1.31
N TYR A 42 14.70 -8.55 1.35
CA TYR A 42 14.07 -9.22 0.20
C TYR A 42 12.76 -8.54 -0.22
N ILE A 43 11.96 -8.03 0.74
CA ILE A 43 10.73 -7.28 0.47
C ILE A 43 11.06 -5.97 -0.22
N GLY A 44 12.01 -5.20 0.33
CA GLY A 44 12.42 -3.92 -0.23
C GLY A 44 12.99 -4.05 -1.64
N LYS A 45 13.84 -5.05 -1.88
CA LYS A 45 14.40 -5.34 -3.21
C LYS A 45 13.31 -5.70 -4.23
N SER A 46 12.29 -6.48 -3.81
CA SER A 46 11.14 -6.82 -4.67
C SER A 46 10.33 -5.57 -5.04
N ILE A 47 10.07 -4.68 -4.06
CA ILE A 47 9.35 -3.43 -4.30
C ILE A 47 10.15 -2.53 -5.27
N VAL A 48 11.46 -2.38 -5.09
CA VAL A 48 12.30 -1.60 -6.03
C VAL A 48 12.22 -2.17 -7.43
N LYS A 49 12.28 -3.50 -7.59
CA LYS A 49 12.15 -4.15 -8.89
C LYS A 49 10.77 -3.87 -9.52
N SER A 50 9.70 -4.04 -8.77
CA SER A 50 8.33 -3.77 -9.24
C SER A 50 8.14 -2.29 -9.63
N THR A 51 8.69 -1.37 -8.83
CA THR A 51 8.64 0.07 -9.13
C THR A 51 9.38 0.41 -10.42
N ARG A 52 10.55 -0.21 -10.68
CA ARG A 52 11.28 -0.05 -11.94
C ARG A 52 10.49 -0.57 -13.13
N MET A 53 9.83 -1.73 -12.98
CA MET A 53 8.98 -2.27 -14.03
C MET A 53 7.78 -1.37 -14.32
N ALA A 54 7.15 -0.81 -13.29
CA ALA A 54 6.05 0.15 -13.45
C ALA A 54 6.53 1.43 -14.16
N LEU A 55 7.68 1.97 -13.76
CA LEU A 55 8.26 3.17 -14.38
C LEU A 55 8.59 2.92 -15.86
N SER A 56 9.18 1.78 -16.18
CA SER A 56 9.43 1.38 -17.57
C SER A 56 8.14 1.29 -18.40
N LYS A 57 7.03 0.84 -17.80
CA LYS A 57 5.73 0.77 -18.48
C LYS A 57 5.09 2.16 -18.67
N ILE A 58 5.29 3.06 -17.70
CA ILE A 58 4.81 4.46 -17.79
C ILE A 58 5.55 5.20 -18.90
N ASN A 59 6.84 4.93 -19.07
CA ASN A 59 7.72 5.51 -20.10
C ASN A 59 7.70 7.04 -20.13
N ASP A 60 7.84 7.66 -18.94
CA ASP A 60 7.92 9.11 -18.77
C ASP A 60 9.28 9.49 -18.13
N ASP A 61 10.16 10.07 -18.91
CA ASP A 61 11.53 10.43 -18.50
C ASP A 61 11.59 11.56 -17.46
N ARG A 62 10.45 12.22 -17.21
CA ARG A 62 10.34 13.25 -16.17
C ARG A 62 10.28 12.65 -14.78
N ILE A 63 9.85 11.39 -14.63
CA ILE A 63 9.68 10.73 -13.34
C ILE A 63 11.01 10.09 -12.90
N THR A 64 11.48 10.49 -11.74
CA THR A 64 12.68 9.91 -11.11
C THR A 64 12.31 9.30 -9.76
N ILE A 65 12.56 8.00 -9.60
CA ILE A 65 12.38 7.30 -8.32
C ILE A 65 13.70 7.24 -7.57
N ILE A 66 13.70 7.69 -6.30
CA ILE A 66 14.89 7.76 -5.45
C ILE A 66 14.73 6.75 -4.29
N PRO A 67 15.31 5.54 -4.39
CA PRO A 67 15.21 4.54 -3.33
C PRO A 67 16.12 4.90 -2.15
N LYS A 68 15.63 4.66 -0.93
CA LYS A 68 16.34 4.82 0.35
C LYS A 68 16.04 3.66 1.28
N ASP A 69 17.06 3.25 2.03
CA ASP A 69 16.98 2.16 2.99
C ASP A 69 16.44 2.63 4.34
N THR A 70 15.34 2.03 4.78
CA THR A 70 14.74 2.27 6.11
C THR A 70 15.20 1.27 7.15
N LYS A 71 15.85 0.18 6.76
CA LYS A 71 16.21 -0.95 7.64
C LYS A 71 15.03 -1.49 8.47
N ALA A 72 13.80 -1.27 8.00
CA ALA A 72 12.55 -1.53 8.75
C ALA A 72 12.48 -0.81 10.10
N ASN A 73 13.15 0.33 10.27
CA ASN A 73 13.27 1.09 11.51
C ASN A 73 12.62 2.48 11.37
N PRO A 74 11.79 2.94 12.34
CA PRO A 74 11.08 4.22 12.25
C PRO A 74 12.03 5.43 12.27
N ILE A 75 13.16 5.37 13.01
CA ILE A 75 14.13 6.47 13.07
C ILE A 75 14.86 6.60 11.72
N ASP A 76 15.27 5.48 11.14
CA ASP A 76 15.88 5.48 9.80
C ASP A 76 14.89 5.93 8.72
N ALA A 77 13.61 5.51 8.80
CA ALA A 77 12.56 5.96 7.90
C ALA A 77 12.42 7.49 7.93
N LEU A 78 12.33 8.11 9.11
CA LEU A 78 12.30 9.56 9.26
C LEU A 78 13.58 10.21 8.72
N ARG A 79 14.74 9.70 9.09
CA ARG A 79 16.04 10.25 8.70
C ARG A 79 16.23 10.30 7.18
N VAL A 80 15.87 9.21 6.49
CA VAL A 80 16.00 9.18 5.02
C VAL A 80 14.93 10.02 4.33
N SER A 81 13.73 10.14 4.93
CA SER A 81 12.66 11.02 4.44
C SER A 81 13.04 12.50 4.56
N LYS A 82 13.68 12.91 5.66
CA LYS A 82 14.23 14.28 5.80
C LYS A 82 15.24 14.58 4.69
N LYS A 83 16.14 13.64 4.37
CA LYS A 83 17.10 13.80 3.27
C LYS A 83 16.41 13.90 1.90
N LEU A 84 15.35 13.15 1.66
CA LEU A 84 14.57 13.24 0.43
C LEU A 84 13.85 14.60 0.34
N TYR A 85 13.26 15.06 1.43
CA TYR A 85 12.60 16.36 1.50
C TYR A 85 13.54 17.53 1.20
N THR A 86 14.74 17.54 1.78
CA THR A 86 15.77 18.58 1.48
C THR A 86 16.22 18.58 0.02
N ASN A 87 16.06 17.45 -0.69
CA ASN A 87 16.31 17.34 -2.14
C ASN A 87 15.09 17.66 -3.01
N GLY A 88 14.03 18.25 -2.42
CA GLY A 88 12.84 18.71 -3.11
C GLY A 88 11.78 17.61 -3.34
N VAL A 89 11.89 16.45 -2.67
CA VAL A 89 10.89 15.39 -2.78
C VAL A 89 9.69 15.72 -1.87
N LYS A 90 8.49 15.73 -2.44
CA LYS A 90 7.22 15.98 -1.73
C LYS A 90 6.32 14.74 -1.64
N ILE A 91 6.56 13.73 -2.48
CA ILE A 91 5.81 12.48 -2.50
C ILE A 91 6.78 11.34 -2.24
N ILE A 92 6.47 10.51 -1.24
CA ILE A 92 7.28 9.35 -0.86
C ILE A 92 6.40 8.10 -0.85
N ILE A 93 6.80 7.08 -1.61
CA ILE A 93 6.20 5.75 -1.58
C ILE A 93 6.89 4.93 -0.49
N GLY A 94 6.10 4.33 0.39
CA GLY A 94 6.58 3.69 1.62
C GLY A 94 6.23 4.53 2.87
N PRO A 95 6.65 4.03 4.03
CA PRO A 95 7.37 2.78 4.30
C PRO A 95 6.51 1.52 4.17
N VAL A 96 7.13 0.35 4.36
CA VAL A 96 6.44 -0.95 4.26
C VAL A 96 5.66 -1.27 5.53
N PHE A 97 6.30 -1.10 6.68
CA PHE A 97 5.76 -1.50 7.97
C PHE A 97 5.10 -0.33 8.70
N ASN A 98 3.98 -0.60 9.37
CA ASN A 98 3.23 0.39 10.13
C ASN A 98 4.09 1.11 11.20
N GLU A 99 4.94 0.37 11.90
CA GLU A 99 5.83 0.94 12.92
C GLU A 99 6.75 2.03 12.35
N SER A 100 7.11 1.91 11.08
CA SER A 100 7.96 2.90 10.41
C SER A 100 7.24 4.21 10.09
N ASN A 101 5.91 4.30 10.29
CA ASN A 101 5.13 5.53 10.13
C ASN A 101 5.23 6.48 11.35
N LYS A 102 5.70 5.98 12.50
CA LYS A 102 5.55 6.59 13.83
C LYS A 102 5.95 8.07 13.95
N TYR A 103 6.97 8.50 13.21
CA TYR A 103 7.52 9.86 13.30
C TYR A 103 7.38 10.67 12.01
N LEU A 104 6.61 10.19 11.03
CA LEU A 104 6.52 10.84 9.72
C LEU A 104 5.68 12.12 9.72
N ASP A 105 4.90 12.35 10.77
CA ASP A 105 4.18 13.61 11.01
C ASP A 105 5.11 14.83 11.20
N GLU A 106 6.39 14.62 11.57
CA GLU A 106 7.40 15.67 11.57
C GLU A 106 7.64 16.29 10.17
N LEU A 107 7.23 15.62 9.11
CA LEU A 107 7.34 16.06 7.71
C LEU A 107 5.96 16.36 7.12
N SER A 108 5.20 17.25 7.71
CA SER A 108 3.81 17.58 7.32
C SER A 108 3.65 17.99 5.84
N GLU A 109 4.71 18.53 5.24
CA GLU A 109 4.79 18.94 3.83
C GLU A 109 5.00 17.79 2.85
N VAL A 110 5.24 16.58 3.36
CA VAL A 110 5.47 15.37 2.54
C VAL A 110 4.29 14.45 2.64
N THR A 111 3.79 13.99 1.50
CA THR A 111 2.76 12.95 1.44
C THR A 111 3.43 11.58 1.33
N PHE A 112 3.09 10.68 2.25
CA PHE A 112 3.56 9.31 2.25
C PHE A 112 2.47 8.36 1.76
N LEU A 113 2.79 7.51 0.80
CA LEU A 113 1.97 6.40 0.33
C LEU A 113 2.50 5.11 0.95
N SER A 114 2.13 4.83 2.20
CA SER A 114 2.63 3.70 2.96
C SER A 114 1.99 2.38 2.50
N PHE A 115 2.78 1.32 2.39
CA PHE A 115 2.29 -0.03 2.06
C PHE A 115 1.54 -0.71 3.22
N THR A 116 1.43 -0.05 4.37
CA THR A 116 0.69 -0.60 5.50
C THR A 116 -0.78 -0.84 5.17
N ASN A 117 -1.33 -1.91 5.73
CA ASN A 117 -2.77 -2.19 5.70
C ASN A 117 -3.52 -1.58 6.89
N LYS A 118 -2.82 -1.03 7.89
CA LYS A 118 -3.43 -0.38 9.05
C LYS A 118 -3.84 1.06 8.70
N ILE A 119 -5.12 1.38 8.97
CA ILE A 119 -5.71 2.71 8.69
C ILE A 119 -5.74 3.58 9.94
N ARG A 120 -5.77 2.96 11.14
CA ARG A 120 -5.89 3.68 12.41
C ARG A 120 -4.53 4.15 12.92
N ASN A 121 -4.51 5.32 13.56
CA ASN A 121 -3.34 5.92 14.22
C ASN A 121 -2.17 6.23 13.28
N ASN A 122 -2.41 6.34 11.98
CA ASN A 122 -1.39 6.87 11.07
C ASN A 122 -1.31 8.40 11.18
N PRO A 123 -0.13 9.00 10.99
CA PRO A 123 0.01 10.43 10.79
C PRO A 123 -0.89 10.94 9.66
N LYS A 124 -1.35 12.21 9.74
CA LYS A 124 -2.30 12.78 8.76
C LYS A 124 -1.76 12.84 7.35
N ASN A 125 -0.46 12.95 7.19
CA ASN A 125 0.25 12.97 5.91
C ASN A 125 0.64 11.58 5.39
N VAL A 126 0.21 10.51 6.08
CA VAL A 126 0.42 9.11 5.67
C VAL A 126 -0.88 8.49 5.17
N ILE A 127 -0.90 8.17 3.89
CA ILE A 127 -2.00 7.46 3.23
C ILE A 127 -1.67 5.96 3.21
N SER A 128 -2.52 5.16 3.83
CA SER A 128 -2.42 3.70 3.76
C SER A 128 -2.86 3.20 2.39
N SER A 129 -1.95 2.66 1.60
CA SER A 129 -2.20 2.11 0.26
C SER A 129 -2.20 0.57 0.22
N GLY A 130 -1.96 -0.07 1.37
CA GLY A 130 -2.05 -1.53 1.48
C GLY A 130 -3.48 -2.06 1.44
N VAL A 131 -3.60 -3.34 1.09
CA VAL A 131 -4.90 -4.03 1.08
C VAL A 131 -5.34 -4.25 2.54
N ASN A 132 -6.34 -3.50 2.98
CA ASN A 132 -6.89 -3.58 4.34
C ASN A 132 -8.17 -4.43 4.41
N ALA A 133 -8.61 -4.77 5.63
CA ALA A 133 -9.79 -5.61 5.84
C ALA A 133 -11.05 -5.05 5.16
N ILE A 134 -11.26 -3.73 5.18
CA ILE A 134 -12.44 -3.11 4.56
C ILE A 134 -12.44 -3.31 3.03
N SER A 135 -11.30 -3.13 2.36
CA SER A 135 -11.20 -3.34 0.91
C SER A 135 -11.39 -4.80 0.52
N GLN A 136 -10.87 -5.73 1.35
CA GLN A 136 -11.09 -7.17 1.17
C GLN A 136 -12.57 -7.54 1.32
N ILE A 137 -13.22 -7.10 2.40
CA ILE A 137 -14.64 -7.38 2.64
C ILE A 137 -15.53 -6.76 1.56
N ASN A 138 -15.22 -5.54 1.09
CA ASN A 138 -15.95 -4.93 -0.03
C ASN A 138 -15.84 -5.75 -1.33
N THR A 139 -14.68 -6.33 -1.60
CA THR A 139 -14.49 -7.21 -2.76
C THR A 139 -15.30 -8.50 -2.61
N ILE A 140 -15.27 -9.12 -1.43
CA ILE A 140 -16.07 -10.29 -1.12
C ILE A 140 -17.57 -9.96 -1.22
N LYS A 141 -18.01 -8.82 -0.66
CA LYS A 141 -19.40 -8.36 -0.75
C LYS A 141 -19.87 -8.23 -2.20
N ARG A 142 -19.05 -7.61 -3.06
CA ARG A 142 -19.35 -7.50 -4.48
C ARG A 142 -19.53 -8.87 -5.13
N TYR A 143 -18.61 -9.79 -4.89
CA TYR A 143 -18.69 -11.16 -5.39
C TYR A 143 -19.98 -11.88 -4.93
N ILE A 144 -20.35 -11.76 -3.65
CA ILE A 144 -21.58 -12.34 -3.09
C ILE A 144 -22.82 -11.80 -3.81
N ILE A 145 -22.86 -10.49 -4.07
CA ILE A 145 -23.98 -9.83 -4.76
C ILE A 145 -24.05 -10.25 -6.23
N GLU A 146 -22.93 -10.19 -6.94
CA GLU A 146 -22.84 -10.54 -8.37
C GLU A 146 -23.23 -12.00 -8.62
N ASN A 147 -22.94 -12.90 -7.69
CA ASN A 147 -23.26 -14.33 -7.80
C ASN A 147 -24.54 -14.73 -7.05
N ASN A 148 -25.32 -13.78 -6.52
CA ASN A 148 -26.57 -14.00 -5.80
C ASN A 148 -26.46 -15.03 -4.66
N LEU A 149 -25.36 -14.99 -3.91
CA LEU A 149 -25.08 -15.92 -2.81
C LEU A 149 -25.83 -15.52 -1.53
N LYS A 150 -26.91 -16.22 -1.19
CA LYS A 150 -27.81 -15.86 -0.08
C LYS A 150 -27.37 -16.42 1.28
N ASN A 151 -26.63 -17.53 1.30
CA ASN A 151 -26.28 -18.28 2.50
C ASN A 151 -24.76 -18.28 2.74
N THR A 152 -24.17 -17.10 2.91
CA THR A 152 -22.73 -16.97 3.13
C THR A 152 -22.40 -17.07 4.62
N ILE A 153 -21.49 -17.96 4.98
CA ILE A 153 -20.89 -18.06 6.31
C ILE A 153 -19.47 -17.50 6.23
N PHE A 154 -19.10 -16.64 7.19
CA PHE A 154 -17.77 -16.06 7.24
C PHE A 154 -16.94 -16.74 8.33
N LEU A 155 -15.83 -17.35 7.93
CA LEU A 155 -14.90 -17.99 8.86
C LEU A 155 -13.84 -16.97 9.31
N ILE A 156 -13.78 -16.69 10.61
CA ILE A 156 -12.88 -15.70 11.20
C ILE A 156 -11.90 -16.42 12.13
N PRO A 157 -10.57 -16.35 11.88
CA PRO A 157 -9.61 -16.95 12.79
C PRO A 157 -9.54 -16.20 14.13
N GLU A 158 -9.46 -16.92 15.23
CA GLU A 158 -9.26 -16.33 16.55
C GLU A 158 -7.83 -15.82 16.72
N THR A 159 -7.61 -14.60 16.26
CA THR A 159 -6.32 -13.91 16.21
C THR A 159 -6.47 -12.46 16.63
N GLU A 160 -5.37 -11.76 16.81
CA GLU A 160 -5.37 -10.30 17.04
C GLU A 160 -6.09 -9.53 15.92
N TYR A 161 -6.10 -10.09 14.70
CA TYR A 161 -6.74 -9.50 13.51
C TYR A 161 -8.27 -9.66 13.47
N LYS A 162 -8.85 -10.51 14.35
CA LYS A 162 -10.29 -10.78 14.45
C LYS A 162 -11.12 -9.50 14.54
N LYS A 163 -10.76 -8.60 15.47
CA LYS A 163 -11.49 -7.33 15.68
C LYS A 163 -11.50 -6.44 14.44
N GLU A 164 -10.41 -6.48 13.65
CA GLU A 164 -10.32 -5.68 12.42
C GLU A 164 -11.23 -6.23 11.33
N ILE A 165 -11.33 -7.57 11.21
CA ILE A 165 -12.25 -8.24 10.29
C ILE A 165 -13.70 -7.96 10.69
N GLU A 166 -14.06 -8.14 11.97
CA GLU A 166 -15.41 -7.86 12.48
C GLU A 166 -15.84 -6.42 12.23
N ASN A 167 -14.99 -5.44 12.54
CA ASN A 167 -15.23 -4.03 12.23
C ASN A 167 -15.38 -3.77 10.73
N ALA A 168 -14.63 -4.46 9.88
CA ALA A 168 -14.72 -4.32 8.43
C ALA A 168 -16.06 -4.87 7.91
N ILE A 169 -16.53 -6.00 8.44
CA ILE A 169 -17.84 -6.57 8.11
C ILE A 169 -18.95 -5.58 8.48
N GLU A 170 -18.90 -4.99 9.67
CA GLU A 170 -19.88 -4.02 10.13
C GLU A 170 -19.89 -2.76 9.27
N ARG A 171 -18.70 -2.16 9.01
CA ARG A 171 -18.57 -0.94 8.20
C ARG A 171 -19.02 -1.11 6.76
N THR A 172 -18.84 -2.30 6.20
CA THR A 172 -19.27 -2.59 4.83
C THR A 172 -20.73 -3.00 4.73
N ASN A 173 -21.41 -3.15 5.87
CA ASN A 173 -22.79 -3.63 5.94
C ASN A 173 -22.99 -4.93 5.13
N LEU A 174 -22.04 -5.87 5.27
CA LEU A 174 -22.12 -7.18 4.64
C LEU A 174 -23.12 -8.06 5.38
N LYS A 175 -24.19 -8.48 4.69
CA LYS A 175 -25.17 -9.42 5.23
C LYS A 175 -24.63 -10.85 5.14
N LEU A 176 -24.50 -11.49 6.29
CA LEU A 176 -24.03 -12.86 6.43
C LEU A 176 -25.12 -13.71 7.10
N LYS A 177 -25.17 -14.97 6.74
CA LYS A 177 -26.00 -15.94 7.49
C LYS A 177 -25.42 -16.15 8.88
N GLU A 178 -24.10 -16.31 8.97
CA GLU A 178 -23.40 -16.59 10.22
C GLU A 178 -21.95 -16.14 10.16
N LYS A 179 -21.39 -15.75 11.33
CA LYS A 179 -19.97 -15.54 11.56
C LYS A 179 -19.48 -16.68 12.43
N PHE A 180 -18.55 -17.48 11.94
CA PHE A 180 -17.96 -18.58 12.67
C PHE A 180 -16.52 -18.27 13.05
N ILE A 181 -16.24 -18.26 14.35
CA ILE A 181 -14.89 -18.02 14.87
C ILE A 181 -14.22 -19.36 15.10
N TYR A 182 -13.06 -19.57 14.48
CA TYR A 182 -12.34 -20.82 14.58
C TYR A 182 -10.97 -20.67 15.23
N SER A 183 -10.55 -21.75 15.93
CA SER A 183 -9.22 -21.82 16.53
C SER A 183 -8.14 -22.06 15.48
N LYS A 184 -6.93 -21.52 15.72
CA LYS A 184 -5.74 -21.86 14.94
C LYS A 184 -5.15 -23.23 15.29
N ASP A 185 -5.54 -23.81 16.43
CA ASP A 185 -5.10 -25.14 16.82
C ASP A 185 -5.69 -26.18 15.86
N PRO A 186 -4.87 -26.93 15.12
CA PRO A 186 -5.35 -27.92 14.17
C PRO A 186 -6.25 -28.98 14.78
N THR A 187 -6.04 -29.33 16.06
CA THR A 187 -6.82 -30.34 16.76
C THR A 187 -8.23 -29.88 17.04
N LEU A 188 -8.41 -28.60 17.38
CA LEU A 188 -9.71 -27.98 17.60
C LEU A 188 -10.36 -27.59 16.29
N LEU A 189 -9.60 -27.09 15.31
CA LEU A 189 -10.09 -26.65 14.01
C LEU A 189 -10.85 -27.75 13.28
N THR A 190 -10.29 -28.96 13.21
CA THR A 190 -10.93 -30.09 12.53
C THR A 190 -12.31 -30.34 13.10
N LYS A 191 -12.42 -30.46 14.43
CA LYS A 191 -13.70 -30.68 15.10
C LYS A 191 -14.71 -29.54 14.85
N GLN A 192 -14.23 -28.28 14.97
CA GLN A 192 -15.08 -27.12 14.74
C GLN A 192 -15.64 -27.06 13.30
N ILE A 193 -14.85 -27.45 12.29
CA ILE A 193 -15.32 -27.51 10.91
C ILE A 193 -16.30 -28.67 10.68
N GLU A 194 -16.04 -29.83 11.30
CA GLU A 194 -16.97 -30.98 11.24
C GLU A 194 -18.32 -30.61 11.83
N ASP A 195 -18.34 -29.96 13.01
CA ASP A 195 -19.56 -29.52 13.68
C ASP A 195 -20.32 -28.47 12.84
N LEU A 196 -19.62 -27.45 12.32
CA LEU A 196 -20.19 -26.41 11.46
C LEU A 196 -20.83 -26.98 10.18
N THR A 197 -20.16 -27.94 9.56
CA THR A 197 -20.62 -28.56 8.32
C THR A 197 -21.57 -29.72 8.53
N ARG A 198 -21.83 -30.10 9.77
CA ARG A 198 -22.56 -31.33 10.13
C ARG A 198 -21.99 -32.56 9.41
N TYR A 199 -20.68 -32.64 9.34
CA TYR A 199 -19.99 -33.65 8.55
C TYR A 199 -20.40 -35.07 8.91
N GLN A 200 -20.43 -35.41 10.20
CA GLN A 200 -20.76 -36.74 10.68
C GLN A 200 -22.17 -37.14 10.27
N GLN A 201 -23.15 -36.24 10.42
CA GLN A 201 -24.55 -36.51 10.01
C GLN A 201 -24.67 -36.72 8.50
N ARG A 202 -23.97 -35.88 7.70
CA ARG A 202 -23.98 -35.99 6.23
C ARG A 202 -23.31 -37.30 5.78
N LYS A 203 -22.24 -37.71 6.44
CA LYS A 203 -21.55 -38.95 6.18
C LYS A 203 -22.46 -40.13 6.46
N GLN A 204 -23.14 -40.16 7.60
CA GLN A 204 -24.09 -41.20 7.98
C GLN A 204 -25.22 -41.31 6.95
N ASN A 205 -25.86 -40.18 6.58
CA ASN A 205 -26.93 -40.16 5.58
C ASN A 205 -26.48 -40.75 4.25
N LEU A 206 -25.26 -40.43 3.80
CA LEU A 206 -24.69 -40.99 2.55
C LEU A 206 -24.44 -42.48 2.66
N GLU A 207 -23.93 -42.98 3.80
CA GLU A 207 -23.72 -44.40 4.04
C GLU A 207 -25.05 -45.18 4.07
N ASP A 208 -26.13 -44.57 4.55
CA ASP A 208 -27.46 -45.16 4.59
C ASP A 208 -28.16 -45.16 3.22
N GLU A 209 -27.85 -44.20 2.34
CA GLU A 209 -28.32 -44.17 0.94
C GLU A 209 -27.62 -45.21 0.03
N ILE A 210 -26.43 -45.65 0.39
CA ILE A 210 -25.64 -46.61 -0.39
C ILE A 210 -25.97 -48.07 -0.01
N LYS A 211 -26.62 -48.32 1.12
CA LYS A 211 -27.10 -49.65 1.57
C LYS A 211 -28.44 -50.00 0.92
#